data_a590a18dcbad89b9caf266bba503cb9a
#
_entry.id   a590a18dcbad89b9caf266bba503cb9a
#
_cell.length_a   1.000
_cell.length_b   1.000
_cell.length_c   1.000
_cell.angle_alpha   90.00
_cell.angle_beta   90.00
_cell.angle_gamma   90.00
#
_symmetry.space_group_name_H-M   'P 1'
#
loop_
_entity.id
_entity.type
_entity.pdbx_description
1 polymer ?
#
loop_
_entity_poly.entity_id
_entity_poly.type
_entity_poly.pdbx_seq_one_letter_code
_entity_poly.pdbx_strand_id
1 'polypeptide(L)'
;MTKPMLRRAVAVLAVVASALLGAAAVTAAPAQADQHWVPAHHKAATVAWAPAASAQIHPGTMMYTDGAQCTANFVYTDSAGNVYVGYAAHCAGKGEATDTNGCNVDSVPLGTKVTFTNDGNLASEGTPVGTGTLAYSSWITEKQLGAKDANTCAYNDLALVKVDADAVSKVNPSVPFWGGPTGIDTNGTTAGDRVWTFGNSSIRGGIAPLSPHTGVSLGDDPADGGWSHPLYTVTPGIPGDSGSGFLSAGGKAVGTLSTLGLAPLPASNNIGDLAKELAFAQANSGISGLRLVNGTEPFNPVL
;
A
#
# COMPACT_ATOMS: atom_id res chain seq x y z
N MET A 1 35.88 40.67 -39.55
CA MET A 1 35.10 41.31 -40.67
C MET A 1 33.62 41.14 -40.23
N THR A 2 33.13 42.17 -39.59
CA THR A 2 32.09 43.15 -39.94
C THR A 2 30.70 42.57 -40.21
N LYS A 3 29.81 42.97 -39.29
CA LYS A 3 28.34 43.02 -39.31
C LYS A 3 27.78 43.60 -40.65
N PRO A 4 26.45 43.60 -40.93
CA PRO A 4 25.51 44.30 -40.05
C PRO A 4 24.10 43.75 -39.88
N MET A 5 23.44 44.31 -38.89
CA MET A 5 22.01 44.37 -38.57
C MET A 5 21.15 44.92 -39.72
N LEU A 6 19.88 44.51 -39.79
CA LEU A 6 18.82 45.41 -40.28
C LEU A 6 17.52 45.21 -39.49
N ARG A 7 17.18 46.28 -38.79
CA ARG A 7 15.85 46.53 -38.19
C ARG A 7 14.86 46.91 -39.29
N ARG A 8 13.60 46.51 -39.20
CA ARG A 8 12.48 47.33 -39.71
C ARG A 8 11.28 47.24 -38.76
N ALA A 9 10.78 48.42 -38.49
CA ALA A 9 9.73 48.78 -37.57
C ALA A 9 8.37 48.93 -38.29
N VAL A 10 7.29 48.75 -37.49
CA VAL A 10 6.03 49.51 -37.43
C VAL A 10 5.09 49.53 -38.64
N ALA A 11 3.85 49.14 -38.44
CA ALA A 11 2.66 49.92 -38.77
C ALA A 11 1.43 49.51 -37.95
N VAL A 12 0.97 50.42 -37.13
CA VAL A 12 -0.33 50.47 -36.45
C VAL A 12 -1.36 50.93 -37.47
N LEU A 13 -2.48 50.23 -37.59
CA LEU A 13 -3.69 50.78 -38.23
C LEU A 13 -4.89 50.53 -37.31
N ALA A 14 -5.36 51.63 -36.74
CA ALA A 14 -6.66 51.74 -36.06
C ALA A 14 -7.75 51.91 -37.11
N VAL A 15 -8.82 51.12 -37.01
CA VAL A 15 -10.08 51.40 -37.71
C VAL A 15 -11.21 51.43 -36.66
N VAL A 16 -11.77 52.63 -36.54
CA VAL A 16 -12.99 52.97 -35.82
C VAL A 16 -14.15 52.72 -36.78
N ALA A 17 -15.16 51.98 -36.39
CA ALA A 17 -16.48 51.93 -37.04
C ALA A 17 -17.59 51.72 -36.04
N SER A 18 -18.34 52.65 -35.92
CA SER A 18 -19.61 53.13 -35.39
C SER A 18 -20.68 52.12 -35.08
N ALA A 19 -21.39 52.45 -34.00
CA ALA A 19 -22.57 51.83 -33.44
C ALA A 19 -23.78 51.78 -34.37
N LEU A 20 -24.53 50.66 -34.24
CA LEU A 20 -25.98 50.63 -34.53
C LEU A 20 -26.66 49.88 -33.38
N LEU A 21 -27.46 50.61 -32.62
CA LEU A 21 -28.36 50.09 -31.59
C LEU A 21 -29.50 49.33 -32.25
N GLY A 22 -29.57 48.05 -32.02
CA GLY A 22 -30.77 47.21 -32.26
C GLY A 22 -31.29 46.71 -30.91
N ALA A 23 -32.38 47.30 -30.44
CA ALA A 23 -33.12 46.82 -29.27
C ALA A 23 -33.79 45.50 -29.59
N ALA A 24 -33.24 44.38 -29.13
CA ALA A 24 -33.95 43.08 -29.11
C ALA A 24 -34.64 42.93 -27.77
N ALA A 25 -35.95 42.84 -27.77
CA ALA A 25 -36.75 42.49 -26.61
C ALA A 25 -36.41 41.06 -26.17
N VAL A 26 -35.77 40.92 -25.06
CA VAL A 26 -35.51 39.60 -24.40
C VAL A 26 -36.76 39.24 -23.62
N THR A 27 -37.55 38.31 -24.14
CA THR A 27 -38.58 37.64 -23.35
C THR A 27 -37.90 36.71 -22.35
N ALA A 28 -38.01 37.06 -21.08
CA ALA A 28 -37.53 36.20 -19.99
C ALA A 28 -38.33 34.89 -19.97
N ALA A 29 -37.66 33.77 -20.23
CA ALA A 29 -38.20 32.46 -19.95
C ALA A 29 -38.29 32.26 -18.42
N PRO A 30 -39.34 31.56 -17.92
CA PRO A 30 -39.44 31.30 -16.49
C PRO A 30 -38.23 30.48 -16.01
N ALA A 31 -37.62 30.93 -14.94
CA ALA A 31 -36.54 30.23 -14.26
C ALA A 31 -37.04 28.82 -13.86
N GLN A 32 -36.47 27.80 -14.44
CA GLN A 32 -36.61 26.44 -13.92
C GLN A 32 -35.97 26.40 -12.56
N ALA A 33 -36.76 26.00 -11.57
CA ALA A 33 -36.25 25.77 -10.21
C ALA A 33 -35.09 24.77 -10.27
N ASP A 34 -33.92 25.17 -9.81
CA ASP A 34 -32.79 24.30 -9.59
C ASP A 34 -33.23 23.12 -8.73
N GLN A 35 -33.33 21.95 -9.33
CA GLN A 35 -33.39 20.72 -8.56
C GLN A 35 -32.06 20.63 -7.83
N HIS A 36 -32.03 21.02 -6.57
CA HIS A 36 -30.92 20.75 -5.68
C HIS A 36 -30.66 19.23 -5.74
N TRP A 37 -29.66 18.84 -6.53
CA TRP A 37 -29.08 17.51 -6.44
C TRP A 37 -28.44 17.40 -5.06
N VAL A 38 -29.12 16.73 -4.13
CA VAL A 38 -28.56 16.35 -2.84
C VAL A 38 -27.73 15.10 -3.12
N PRO A 39 -26.39 15.15 -2.93
CA PRO A 39 -25.59 13.94 -3.03
C PRO A 39 -26.15 12.93 -2.04
N ALA A 40 -26.56 11.75 -2.53
CA ALA A 40 -26.86 10.65 -1.64
C ALA A 40 -25.57 10.34 -0.87
N HIS A 41 -25.49 10.76 0.38
CA HIS A 41 -24.46 10.31 1.29
C HIS A 41 -24.66 8.80 1.48
N HIS A 42 -24.06 7.99 0.61
CA HIS A 42 -23.91 6.58 0.86
C HIS A 42 -23.06 6.47 2.13
N LYS A 43 -23.73 6.20 3.25
CA LYS A 43 -23.05 5.84 4.49
C LYS A 43 -22.20 4.62 4.14
N ALA A 44 -20.88 4.78 4.15
CA ALA A 44 -19.99 3.66 3.90
C ALA A 44 -20.42 2.51 4.81
N ALA A 45 -20.62 1.34 4.25
CA ALA A 45 -20.99 0.16 5.02
C ALA A 45 -19.92 -0.04 6.09
N THR A 46 -20.31 0.00 7.37
CA THR A 46 -19.39 -0.28 8.46
C THR A 46 -19.15 -1.78 8.47
N VAL A 47 -17.91 -2.20 8.21
CA VAL A 47 -17.50 -3.59 8.32
C VAL A 47 -17.53 -3.99 9.80
N ALA A 48 -18.20 -5.09 10.12
CA ALA A 48 -18.15 -5.67 11.45
C ALA A 48 -16.89 -6.55 11.54
N TRP A 49 -15.90 -6.11 12.31
CA TRP A 49 -14.66 -6.85 12.51
C TRP A 49 -14.85 -7.99 13.52
N ALA A 50 -14.14 -9.11 13.31
CA ALA A 50 -14.00 -10.15 14.34
C ALA A 50 -13.38 -9.55 15.61
N PRO A 51 -13.68 -10.05 16.82
CA PRO A 51 -12.91 -9.69 18.01
C PRO A 51 -11.42 -10.05 17.81
N ALA A 52 -10.50 -9.20 18.21
CA ALA A 52 -9.06 -9.42 17.99
C ALA A 52 -8.56 -10.75 18.56
N ALA A 53 -9.07 -11.15 19.73
CA ALA A 53 -8.69 -12.39 20.40
C ALA A 53 -9.12 -13.68 19.66
N SER A 54 -10.05 -13.60 18.71
CA SER A 54 -10.60 -14.76 17.97
C SER A 54 -10.51 -14.60 16.45
N ALA A 55 -9.93 -13.49 15.98
CA ALA A 55 -9.72 -13.25 14.56
C ALA A 55 -8.79 -14.32 13.97
N GLN A 56 -9.13 -14.79 12.79
CA GLN A 56 -8.34 -15.78 12.07
C GLN A 56 -7.53 -15.14 10.93
N ILE A 57 -7.95 -13.95 10.49
CA ILE A 57 -7.28 -13.15 9.44
C ILE A 57 -6.98 -11.78 10.03
N HIS A 58 -5.72 -11.42 10.09
CA HIS A 58 -5.21 -10.20 10.71
C HIS A 58 -3.81 -9.87 10.17
N PRO A 59 -3.24 -8.70 10.41
CA PRO A 59 -1.81 -8.47 10.17
C PRO A 59 -0.98 -9.61 10.77
N GLY A 60 -0.05 -10.16 10.01
CA GLY A 60 0.71 -11.34 10.43
C GLY A 60 0.11 -12.70 10.02
N THR A 61 -1.07 -12.75 9.41
CA THR A 61 -1.59 -14.00 8.84
C THR A 61 -0.72 -14.49 7.69
N MET A 62 -0.44 -15.79 7.62
CA MET A 62 0.26 -16.38 6.48
C MET A 62 -0.61 -16.33 5.23
N MET A 63 -0.03 -15.97 4.12
CA MET A 63 -0.68 -15.87 2.82
C MET A 63 0.08 -16.70 1.79
N TYR A 64 -0.64 -17.57 1.08
CA TYR A 64 -0.07 -18.41 0.04
C TYR A 64 -0.62 -18.01 -1.33
N THR A 65 0.28 -17.68 -2.24
CA THR A 65 -0.03 -17.32 -3.64
C THR A 65 0.80 -18.20 -4.55
N ASP A 66 0.16 -19.10 -5.30
CA ASP A 66 0.84 -20.02 -6.23
C ASP A 66 2.03 -20.79 -5.56
N GLY A 67 1.83 -21.18 -4.28
CA GLY A 67 2.83 -21.89 -3.47
C GLY A 67 3.86 -20.99 -2.74
N ALA A 68 3.95 -19.70 -3.07
CA ALA A 68 4.81 -18.76 -2.35
C ALA A 68 4.16 -18.35 -1.02
N GLN A 69 4.92 -18.46 0.09
CA GLN A 69 4.47 -18.06 1.42
C GLN A 69 4.97 -16.67 1.77
N CYS A 70 4.06 -15.83 2.21
CA CYS A 70 4.33 -14.48 2.71
C CYS A 70 3.44 -14.17 3.94
N THR A 71 3.61 -12.99 4.49
CA THR A 71 2.90 -12.51 5.69
C THR A 71 2.07 -11.28 5.38
N ALA A 72 0.83 -11.23 5.87
CA ALA A 72 -0.06 -10.08 5.78
C ALA A 72 0.51 -8.84 6.47
N ASN A 73 0.42 -7.65 5.82
CA ASN A 73 0.77 -6.39 6.49
C ASN A 73 -0.41 -5.80 7.26
N PHE A 74 -1.37 -5.20 6.58
CA PHE A 74 -2.50 -4.50 7.20
C PHE A 74 -3.80 -4.79 6.45
N VAL A 75 -4.90 -4.32 7.03
CA VAL A 75 -6.23 -4.41 6.45
C VAL A 75 -6.60 -3.07 5.80
N TYR A 76 -7.24 -3.15 4.63
CA TYR A 76 -7.71 -1.99 3.88
C TYR A 76 -9.18 -2.16 3.51
N THR A 77 -9.84 -1.04 3.23
CA THR A 77 -11.21 -1.02 2.70
C THR A 77 -11.31 -0.05 1.53
N ASP A 78 -12.35 -0.22 0.74
CA ASP A 78 -12.72 0.72 -0.33
C ASP A 78 -14.05 1.44 -0.03
N SER A 79 -14.50 2.29 -0.95
CA SER A 79 -15.77 3.01 -0.83
C SER A 79 -17.01 2.11 -0.90
N ALA A 80 -16.88 0.91 -1.47
CA ALA A 80 -17.95 -0.07 -1.58
C ALA A 80 -18.06 -0.99 -0.34
N GLY A 81 -17.09 -0.88 0.61
CA GLY A 81 -17.03 -1.71 1.81
C GLY A 81 -16.37 -3.07 1.58
N ASN A 82 -15.71 -3.28 0.45
CA ASN A 82 -14.87 -4.45 0.29
C ASN A 82 -13.68 -4.40 1.25
N VAL A 83 -13.25 -5.56 1.71
CA VAL A 83 -12.10 -5.74 2.61
C VAL A 83 -10.92 -6.32 1.84
N TYR A 84 -9.75 -5.76 2.08
CA TYR A 84 -8.51 -6.22 1.49
C TYR A 84 -7.48 -6.47 2.59
N VAL A 85 -6.62 -7.45 2.36
CA VAL A 85 -5.41 -7.69 3.16
C VAL A 85 -4.21 -7.42 2.25
N GLY A 86 -3.28 -6.61 2.75
CA GLY A 86 -2.07 -6.29 2.02
C GLY A 86 -0.95 -7.26 2.32
N TYR A 87 0.00 -7.38 1.37
CA TYR A 87 1.28 -8.09 1.51
C TYR A 87 2.25 -7.55 0.47
N ALA A 88 3.46 -8.12 0.36
CA ALA A 88 4.42 -7.66 -0.65
C ALA A 88 4.04 -8.12 -2.06
N ALA A 89 4.29 -7.28 -3.07
CA ALA A 89 3.98 -7.60 -4.47
C ALA A 89 4.88 -8.73 -5.00
N HIS A 90 6.13 -8.83 -4.53
CA HIS A 90 7.03 -9.92 -4.91
C HIS A 90 6.49 -11.30 -4.53
N CYS A 91 5.58 -11.38 -3.53
CA CYS A 91 4.91 -12.63 -3.14
C CYS A 91 3.98 -13.18 -4.22
N ALA A 92 3.59 -12.35 -5.18
CA ALA A 92 2.86 -12.71 -6.38
C ALA A 92 3.79 -12.68 -7.62
N GLY A 93 5.09 -12.48 -7.43
CA GLY A 93 6.11 -12.49 -8.48
C GLY A 93 6.41 -13.90 -9.00
N LYS A 94 6.87 -13.97 -10.26
CA LYS A 94 7.33 -15.20 -10.90
C LYS A 94 8.86 -15.25 -11.08
N GLY A 95 9.55 -14.26 -10.51
CA GLY A 95 11.01 -14.19 -10.53
C GLY A 95 11.67 -15.03 -9.45
N GLU A 96 12.98 -14.91 -9.35
CA GLU A 96 13.78 -15.53 -8.29
C GLU A 96 13.53 -14.77 -6.96
N ALA A 97 13.80 -15.43 -5.83
CA ALA A 97 13.63 -14.84 -4.50
C ALA A 97 14.51 -13.60 -4.25
N THR A 98 15.51 -13.36 -5.12
CA THR A 98 16.41 -12.21 -5.08
C THR A 98 15.97 -11.06 -5.98
N ASP A 99 14.91 -11.25 -6.77
CA ASP A 99 14.38 -10.21 -7.65
C ASP A 99 13.58 -9.20 -6.85
N THR A 100 14.01 -7.94 -6.86
CA THR A 100 13.41 -6.85 -6.11
C THR A 100 12.90 -5.70 -6.99
N ASN A 101 12.98 -5.84 -8.32
CA ASN A 101 12.59 -4.78 -9.26
C ASN A 101 11.28 -5.12 -9.98
N GLY A 102 10.19 -4.50 -9.53
CA GLY A 102 8.84 -4.75 -10.04
C GLY A 102 8.64 -4.42 -11.52
N CYS A 103 9.44 -3.50 -12.07
CA CYS A 103 9.36 -3.16 -13.48
C CYS A 103 9.90 -4.25 -14.41
N ASN A 104 10.72 -5.16 -13.90
CA ASN A 104 11.40 -6.20 -14.69
C ASN A 104 10.81 -7.60 -14.47
N VAL A 105 10.21 -7.86 -13.32
CA VAL A 105 9.73 -9.19 -12.93
C VAL A 105 8.28 -9.39 -13.36
N ASP A 106 7.94 -10.57 -13.85
CA ASP A 106 6.56 -10.96 -14.11
C ASP A 106 5.85 -11.36 -12.81
N SER A 107 4.53 -11.20 -12.79
CA SER A 107 3.68 -11.59 -11.66
C SER A 107 2.59 -12.56 -12.13
N VAL A 108 2.02 -13.31 -11.18
CA VAL A 108 0.77 -14.01 -11.44
C VAL A 108 -0.34 -13.00 -11.75
N PRO A 109 -1.34 -13.33 -12.59
CA PRO A 109 -2.35 -12.37 -13.02
C PRO A 109 -3.23 -11.92 -11.85
N LEU A 110 -3.80 -10.70 -11.95
CA LEU A 110 -4.90 -10.29 -11.08
C LEU A 110 -6.04 -11.32 -11.19
N GLY A 111 -6.74 -11.56 -10.06
CA GLY A 111 -7.73 -12.62 -9.95
C GLY A 111 -7.16 -13.96 -9.48
N THR A 112 -5.84 -14.11 -9.37
CA THR A 112 -5.21 -15.30 -8.77
C THR A 112 -5.70 -15.49 -7.34
N LYS A 113 -6.07 -16.73 -7.00
CA LYS A 113 -6.50 -17.11 -5.66
C LYS A 113 -5.34 -17.03 -4.67
N VAL A 114 -5.62 -16.46 -3.51
CA VAL A 114 -4.70 -16.41 -2.35
C VAL A 114 -5.37 -17.10 -1.18
N THR A 115 -4.64 -17.96 -0.48
CA THR A 115 -5.14 -18.69 0.70
C THR A 115 -4.54 -18.06 1.95
N PHE A 116 -5.40 -17.72 2.93
CA PHE A 116 -5.01 -17.33 4.27
C PHE A 116 -4.93 -18.59 5.14
N THR A 117 -3.82 -18.77 5.85
CA THR A 117 -3.62 -19.96 6.71
C THR A 117 -3.04 -19.60 8.06
N ASN A 118 -3.28 -20.48 9.03
CA ASN A 118 -2.63 -20.46 10.33
C ASN A 118 -1.76 -21.71 10.50
N ASP A 119 -0.75 -21.61 11.36
CA ASP A 119 0.11 -22.72 11.78
C ASP A 119 0.89 -23.40 10.63
N GLY A 120 1.17 -22.66 9.56
CA GLY A 120 2.02 -23.12 8.48
C GLY A 120 3.45 -23.39 8.95
N ASN A 121 4.08 -24.41 8.37
CA ASN A 121 5.46 -24.79 8.67
C ASN A 121 6.13 -25.36 7.39
N LEU A 122 7.39 -25.79 7.48
CA LEU A 122 8.15 -26.30 6.33
C LEU A 122 7.53 -27.55 5.66
N ALA A 123 6.66 -28.26 6.35
CA ALA A 123 6.03 -29.49 5.83
C ALA A 123 4.58 -29.28 5.39
N SER A 124 3.95 -28.17 5.76
CA SER A 124 2.52 -27.90 5.51
C SER A 124 2.25 -26.40 5.43
N GLU A 125 1.37 -25.99 4.53
CA GLU A 125 0.85 -24.63 4.48
C GLU A 125 -0.02 -24.26 5.69
N GLY A 126 -0.30 -25.22 6.57
CA GLY A 126 -1.11 -25.03 7.77
C GLY A 126 -2.60 -25.21 7.50
N THR A 127 -3.42 -24.63 8.38
CA THR A 127 -4.88 -24.73 8.32
C THR A 127 -5.46 -23.55 7.55
N PRO A 128 -6.13 -23.76 6.40
CA PRO A 128 -6.81 -22.68 5.69
C PRO A 128 -7.92 -22.08 6.55
N VAL A 129 -7.92 -20.75 6.68
CA VAL A 129 -8.91 -19.99 7.45
C VAL A 129 -9.80 -19.11 6.56
N GLY A 130 -9.39 -18.89 5.33
CA GLY A 130 -10.15 -18.14 4.33
C GLY A 130 -9.38 -18.04 3.02
N THR A 131 -10.01 -17.42 2.03
CA THR A 131 -9.42 -17.14 0.72
C THR A 131 -9.75 -15.73 0.27
N GLY A 132 -9.05 -15.31 -0.75
CA GLY A 132 -9.29 -14.06 -1.45
C GLY A 132 -8.68 -14.10 -2.84
N THR A 133 -8.76 -13.00 -3.54
CA THR A 133 -8.21 -12.85 -4.89
C THR A 133 -7.25 -11.68 -4.96
N LEU A 134 -6.13 -11.85 -5.64
CA LEU A 134 -5.18 -10.76 -5.93
C LEU A 134 -5.90 -9.67 -6.72
N ALA A 135 -6.18 -8.55 -6.07
CA ALA A 135 -6.93 -7.43 -6.64
C ALA A 135 -6.04 -6.31 -7.17
N TYR A 136 -4.84 -6.18 -6.62
CA TYR A 136 -3.85 -5.19 -7.00
C TYR A 136 -2.43 -5.72 -6.74
N SER A 137 -1.50 -5.35 -7.60
CA SER A 137 -0.05 -5.51 -7.41
C SER A 137 0.65 -4.29 -8.01
N SER A 138 1.53 -3.67 -7.24
CA SER A 138 2.36 -2.56 -7.71
C SER A 138 3.20 -2.99 -8.91
N TRP A 139 3.80 -4.18 -8.88
CA TRP A 139 4.63 -4.71 -9.97
C TRP A 139 3.88 -4.89 -11.30
N ILE A 140 2.64 -5.40 -11.24
CA ILE A 140 1.78 -5.46 -12.44
C ILE A 140 1.48 -4.05 -12.96
N THR A 141 1.15 -3.14 -12.06
CA THR A 141 0.76 -1.76 -12.39
C THR A 141 1.93 -0.98 -12.97
N GLU A 142 3.13 -1.09 -12.40
CA GLU A 142 4.36 -0.48 -12.89
C GLU A 142 4.67 -0.89 -14.32
N LYS A 143 4.57 -2.19 -14.62
CA LYS A 143 4.75 -2.71 -15.99
C LYS A 143 3.69 -2.18 -16.95
N GLN A 144 2.42 -2.14 -16.54
CA GLN A 144 1.32 -1.61 -17.37
C GLN A 144 1.49 -0.12 -17.68
N LEU A 145 2.00 0.65 -16.72
CA LEU A 145 2.29 2.08 -16.88
C LEU A 145 3.61 2.33 -17.62
N GLY A 146 4.45 1.33 -17.79
CA GLY A 146 5.80 1.47 -18.31
C GLY A 146 6.65 2.37 -17.41
N ALA A 147 6.55 2.20 -16.10
CA ALA A 147 7.28 2.98 -15.11
C ALA A 147 8.78 3.01 -15.39
N LYS A 148 9.41 4.17 -15.16
CA LYS A 148 10.83 4.42 -15.44
C LYS A 148 11.58 4.96 -14.22
N ASP A 149 10.86 5.40 -13.19
CA ASP A 149 11.49 5.86 -11.96
C ASP A 149 12.15 4.70 -11.24
N ALA A 150 13.45 4.80 -11.01
CA ALA A 150 14.26 3.70 -10.49
C ALA A 150 13.84 3.32 -9.05
N ASN A 151 13.44 4.31 -8.25
CA ASN A 151 13.05 4.08 -6.86
C ASN A 151 11.66 3.43 -6.78
N THR A 152 10.71 3.89 -7.59
CA THR A 152 9.40 3.23 -7.72
C THR A 152 9.58 1.76 -8.14
N CYS A 153 10.38 1.49 -9.16
CA CYS A 153 10.62 0.12 -9.63
C CYS A 153 11.31 -0.78 -8.59
N ALA A 154 12.16 -0.20 -7.75
CA ALA A 154 12.98 -0.97 -6.80
C ALA A 154 12.29 -1.20 -5.45
N TYR A 155 11.40 -0.29 -5.03
CA TYR A 155 10.92 -0.25 -3.65
C TYR A 155 9.41 -0.27 -3.48
N ASN A 156 8.62 -0.09 -4.54
CA ASN A 156 7.17 -0.14 -4.45
C ASN A 156 6.69 -1.59 -4.52
N ASP A 157 6.54 -2.20 -3.38
CA ASP A 157 6.34 -3.64 -3.22
C ASP A 157 5.02 -3.98 -2.49
N LEU A 158 3.92 -3.31 -2.84
CA LEU A 158 2.60 -3.55 -2.24
C LEU A 158 1.68 -4.31 -3.18
N ALA A 159 1.04 -5.37 -2.67
CA ALA A 159 -0.11 -6.00 -3.29
C ALA A 159 -1.29 -6.09 -2.32
N LEU A 160 -2.50 -6.16 -2.88
CA LEU A 160 -3.75 -6.23 -2.13
C LEU A 160 -4.57 -7.44 -2.57
N VAL A 161 -4.99 -8.24 -1.60
CA VAL A 161 -5.86 -9.39 -1.78
C VAL A 161 -7.25 -9.04 -1.28
N LYS A 162 -8.24 -9.02 -2.18
CA LYS A 162 -9.64 -8.85 -1.81
C LYS A 162 -10.11 -10.11 -1.10
N VAL A 163 -10.51 -9.97 0.14
CA VAL A 163 -11.01 -11.08 0.98
C VAL A 163 -12.37 -11.56 0.46
N ASP A 164 -12.55 -12.86 0.34
CA ASP A 164 -13.83 -13.45 -0.06
C ASP A 164 -14.91 -13.15 0.99
N ALA A 165 -16.15 -12.96 0.54
CA ALA A 165 -17.24 -12.47 1.39
C ALA A 165 -17.50 -13.32 2.64
N ASP A 166 -17.34 -14.64 2.53
CA ASP A 166 -17.51 -15.60 3.63
C ASP A 166 -16.36 -15.58 4.66
N ALA A 167 -15.21 -14.99 4.28
CA ALA A 167 -14.05 -14.85 5.16
C ALA A 167 -13.97 -13.47 5.85
N VAL A 168 -14.72 -12.45 5.39
CA VAL A 168 -14.69 -11.08 5.96
C VAL A 168 -14.99 -11.06 7.46
N SER A 169 -15.95 -11.88 7.93
CA SER A 169 -16.31 -11.97 9.34
C SER A 169 -15.21 -12.53 10.25
N LYS A 170 -14.11 -13.05 9.69
CA LYS A 170 -12.93 -13.56 10.40
C LYS A 170 -11.80 -12.55 10.49
N VAL A 171 -11.96 -11.36 9.89
CA VAL A 171 -10.92 -10.34 9.80
C VAL A 171 -10.94 -9.42 11.01
N ASN A 172 -9.76 -9.12 11.57
CA ASN A 172 -9.53 -8.02 12.49
C ASN A 172 -8.32 -7.19 12.01
N PRO A 173 -8.40 -5.84 11.99
CA PRO A 173 -7.30 -4.99 11.49
C PRO A 173 -6.16 -4.80 12.49
N SER A 174 -6.26 -5.28 13.74
CA SER A 174 -5.21 -5.06 14.74
C SER A 174 -4.02 -5.98 14.52
N VAL A 175 -2.82 -5.45 14.70
CA VAL A 175 -1.59 -6.24 14.73
C VAL A 175 -1.56 -7.05 16.03
N PRO A 176 -1.48 -8.38 15.96
CA PRO A 176 -1.44 -9.22 17.16
C PRO A 176 -0.28 -8.80 18.07
N PHE A 177 -0.46 -8.94 19.37
CA PHE A 177 0.51 -8.57 20.40
C PHE A 177 0.71 -7.06 20.58
N TRP A 178 0.82 -6.29 19.48
CA TRP A 178 1.14 -4.87 19.50
C TRP A 178 -0.09 -3.96 19.51
N GLY A 179 -1.22 -4.38 18.95
CA GLY A 179 -2.33 -3.49 18.62
C GLY A 179 -2.01 -2.53 17.47
N GLY A 180 -2.83 -1.52 17.25
CA GLY A 180 -2.72 -0.65 16.08
C GLY A 180 -3.08 -1.37 14.75
N PRO A 181 -2.87 -0.77 13.57
CA PRO A 181 -2.30 0.58 13.40
C PRO A 181 -3.24 1.68 13.86
N THR A 182 -2.67 2.82 14.27
CA THR A 182 -3.42 4.02 14.65
C THR A 182 -3.61 5.02 13.50
N GLY A 183 -3.03 4.73 12.35
CA GLY A 183 -3.01 5.53 11.12
C GLY A 183 -1.81 5.19 10.27
N ILE A 184 -1.56 6.00 9.23
CA ILE A 184 -0.36 5.94 8.38
C ILE A 184 0.72 6.86 8.94
N ASP A 185 1.98 6.41 8.94
CA ASP A 185 3.13 7.30 9.12
C ASP A 185 3.54 7.87 7.74
N THR A 186 3.51 9.18 7.63
CA THR A 186 3.89 9.89 6.40
C THR A 186 5.26 10.55 6.50
N ASN A 187 5.95 10.36 7.63
CA ASN A 187 7.25 10.98 7.88
C ASN A 187 8.41 10.01 7.60
N GLY A 188 8.12 8.72 7.41
CA GLY A 188 9.16 7.70 7.32
C GLY A 188 9.88 7.47 8.65
N THR A 189 11.14 7.07 8.60
CA THR A 189 11.94 6.78 9.79
C THR A 189 13.27 7.55 9.78
N THR A 190 13.81 7.78 10.96
CA THR A 190 15.18 8.29 11.14
C THR A 190 16.02 7.29 11.94
N ALA A 191 17.36 7.40 11.83
CA ALA A 191 18.27 6.48 12.52
C ALA A 191 18.00 6.47 14.03
N GLY A 192 17.78 5.26 14.58
CA GLY A 192 17.46 5.05 15.99
C GLY A 192 15.97 5.00 16.32
N ASP A 193 15.08 5.33 15.39
CA ASP A 193 13.63 5.19 15.58
C ASP A 193 13.28 3.73 15.81
N ARG A 194 12.45 3.47 16.82
CA ARG A 194 11.98 2.11 17.13
C ARG A 194 10.82 1.73 16.21
N VAL A 195 10.82 0.46 15.84
CA VAL A 195 9.76 -0.15 15.01
C VAL A 195 9.30 -1.47 15.62
N TRP A 196 8.06 -1.85 15.29
CA TRP A 196 7.41 -3.07 15.76
C TRP A 196 6.74 -3.77 14.59
N THR A 197 6.83 -5.10 14.56
CA THR A 197 6.21 -5.91 13.52
C THR A 197 5.76 -7.26 14.06
N PHE A 198 4.92 -7.95 13.29
CA PHE A 198 4.50 -9.31 13.54
C PHE A 198 4.74 -10.13 12.27
N GLY A 199 5.92 -10.75 12.19
CA GLY A 199 6.30 -11.65 11.10
C GLY A 199 5.77 -13.07 11.35
N ASN A 200 5.50 -13.82 10.29
CA ASN A 200 4.98 -15.17 10.43
C ASN A 200 5.48 -16.11 9.31
N SER A 201 6.79 -16.36 9.35
CA SER A 201 7.44 -17.27 8.43
C SER A 201 7.16 -18.73 8.80
N SER A 202 6.85 -19.56 7.80
CA SER A 202 6.73 -21.02 7.95
C SER A 202 8.03 -21.68 8.44
N ILE A 203 9.19 -21.02 8.23
CA ILE A 203 10.50 -21.48 8.74
C ILE A 203 10.55 -21.43 10.27
N ARG A 204 9.74 -20.58 10.91
CA ARG A 204 9.63 -20.52 12.39
C ARG A 204 8.77 -21.66 12.96
N GLY A 205 8.23 -22.54 12.11
CA GLY A 205 7.50 -23.74 12.52
C GLY A 205 6.16 -23.48 13.22
N GLY A 206 5.53 -22.32 13.00
CA GLY A 206 4.28 -21.96 13.67
C GLY A 206 4.43 -21.56 15.14
N ILE A 207 5.67 -21.27 15.61
CA ILE A 207 5.94 -20.91 17.01
C ILE A 207 5.54 -19.43 17.20
N ALA A 208 4.30 -19.15 17.58
CA ALA A 208 3.74 -17.82 17.74
C ALA A 208 4.57 -16.85 18.60
N PRO A 209 5.25 -17.25 19.72
CA PRO A 209 6.13 -16.37 20.45
C PRO A 209 7.33 -15.81 19.66
N LEU A 210 7.64 -16.38 18.49
CA LEU A 210 8.71 -15.89 17.61
C LEU A 210 8.21 -14.89 16.55
N SER A 211 6.92 -14.58 16.54
CA SER A 211 6.32 -13.70 15.54
C SER A 211 6.42 -12.20 15.87
N PRO A 212 6.26 -11.73 17.12
CA PRO A 212 6.45 -10.32 17.43
C PRO A 212 7.94 -9.95 17.43
N HIS A 213 8.30 -8.91 16.67
CA HIS A 213 9.64 -8.37 16.62
C HIS A 213 9.66 -6.88 16.92
N THR A 214 10.75 -6.41 17.46
CA THR A 214 11.07 -5.00 17.59
C THR A 214 12.43 -4.72 16.98
N GLY A 215 12.63 -3.52 16.48
CA GLY A 215 13.88 -3.12 15.87
C GLY A 215 14.08 -1.62 15.89
N VAL A 216 15.12 -1.21 15.22
CA VAL A 216 15.49 0.19 15.05
C VAL A 216 15.75 0.49 13.58
N SER A 217 15.38 1.69 13.16
CA SER A 217 15.79 2.22 11.86
C SER A 217 17.29 2.49 11.82
N LEU A 218 17.90 2.19 10.69
CA LEU A 218 19.29 2.51 10.41
C LEU A 218 19.44 3.90 9.76
N GLY A 219 18.32 4.57 9.52
CA GLY A 219 18.24 5.83 8.78
C GLY A 219 18.06 5.59 7.28
N ASP A 220 17.45 6.54 6.62
CA ASP A 220 17.14 6.44 5.20
C ASP A 220 18.33 6.84 4.33
N ASP A 221 18.45 6.23 3.14
CA ASP A 221 19.35 6.71 2.10
C ASP A 221 18.63 7.81 1.30
N PRO A 222 19.15 9.05 1.25
CA PRO A 222 18.54 10.11 0.45
C PRO A 222 18.38 9.75 -1.04
N ALA A 223 19.17 8.81 -1.55
CA ALA A 223 19.11 8.38 -2.95
C ALA A 223 17.85 7.59 -3.30
N ASP A 224 17.19 6.95 -2.33
CA ASP A 224 15.94 6.21 -2.55
C ASP A 224 14.69 7.09 -2.56
N GLY A 225 14.86 8.40 -2.29
CA GLY A 225 13.76 9.37 -2.28
C GLY A 225 12.71 9.10 -1.21
N GLY A 226 13.07 8.37 -0.14
CA GLY A 226 12.19 7.97 0.95
C GLY A 226 11.21 6.85 0.57
N TRP A 227 11.57 6.01 -0.38
CA TRP A 227 10.80 4.82 -0.73
C TRP A 227 11.12 3.61 0.13
N SER A 228 12.31 3.60 0.79
CA SER A 228 12.78 2.46 1.56
C SER A 228 13.36 2.90 2.90
N HIS A 229 13.13 2.08 3.92
CA HIS A 229 13.65 2.31 5.27
C HIS A 229 14.44 1.08 5.72
N PRO A 230 15.77 1.13 5.76
CA PRO A 230 16.57 0.05 6.26
C PRO A 230 16.45 -0.06 7.79
N LEU A 231 16.21 -1.26 8.27
CA LEU A 231 15.94 -1.58 9.65
C LEU A 231 16.86 -2.70 10.15
N TYR A 232 17.09 -2.74 11.45
CA TYR A 232 17.66 -3.89 12.13
C TYR A 232 16.72 -4.36 13.24
N THR A 233 16.18 -5.56 13.10
CA THR A 233 15.26 -6.14 14.08
C THR A 233 15.96 -7.17 14.95
N VAL A 234 15.53 -7.27 16.19
CA VAL A 234 15.91 -8.40 17.06
C VAL A 234 15.22 -9.65 16.54
N THR A 235 15.97 -10.60 16.07
CA THR A 235 15.69 -11.62 15.06
C THR A 235 15.25 -11.00 13.72
N PRO A 236 16.12 -11.04 12.69
CA PRO A 236 15.81 -10.50 11.36
C PRO A 236 14.57 -11.12 10.77
N GLY A 237 13.88 -10.36 9.91
CA GLY A 237 12.89 -10.93 8.99
C GLY A 237 13.57 -11.93 8.07
N ILE A 238 12.97 -13.09 7.90
CA ILE A 238 13.48 -14.21 7.11
C ILE A 238 12.47 -14.54 6.00
N PRO A 239 12.84 -15.37 4.99
CA PRO A 239 11.91 -15.78 3.95
C PRO A 239 10.59 -16.25 4.52
N GLY A 240 9.47 -15.73 4.00
CA GLY A 240 8.11 -15.93 4.54
C GLY A 240 7.60 -14.80 5.45
N ASP A 241 8.48 -14.03 6.10
CA ASP A 241 8.09 -12.78 6.75
C ASP A 241 7.80 -11.64 5.75
N SER A 242 8.19 -11.81 4.48
CA SER A 242 7.91 -10.89 3.38
C SER A 242 6.48 -10.40 3.41
N GLY A 243 6.29 -9.11 3.27
CA GLY A 243 4.97 -8.49 3.31
C GLY A 243 4.50 -8.08 4.70
N SER A 244 5.11 -8.54 5.81
CA SER A 244 4.69 -8.14 7.15
C SER A 244 4.75 -6.62 7.34
N GLY A 245 3.73 -6.09 8.06
CA GLY A 245 3.62 -4.66 8.32
C GLY A 245 4.48 -4.21 9.49
N PHE A 246 5.05 -3.02 9.37
CA PHE A 246 5.82 -2.38 10.42
C PHE A 246 5.07 -1.18 10.98
N LEU A 247 5.10 -1.05 12.30
CA LEU A 247 4.59 0.10 13.03
C LEU A 247 5.74 0.97 13.50
N SER A 248 5.59 2.28 13.37
CA SER A 248 6.46 3.29 13.97
C SER A 248 5.97 3.71 15.37
N ALA A 249 6.63 4.68 15.99
CA ALA A 249 6.21 5.26 17.26
C ALA A 249 4.74 5.73 17.22
N GLY A 250 3.99 5.46 18.28
CA GLY A 250 2.56 5.74 18.32
C GLY A 250 1.69 4.73 17.57
N GLY A 251 2.28 3.66 17.04
CA GLY A 251 1.57 2.58 16.37
C GLY A 251 1.10 2.91 14.95
N LYS A 252 1.74 3.83 14.26
CA LYS A 252 1.39 4.15 12.88
C LYS A 252 2.01 3.15 11.91
N ALA A 253 1.27 2.73 10.91
CA ALA A 253 1.77 1.88 9.83
C ALA A 253 2.81 2.65 8.99
N VAL A 254 4.05 2.17 8.97
CA VAL A 254 5.17 2.86 8.32
C VAL A 254 5.67 2.12 7.08
N GLY A 255 5.61 0.81 7.04
CA GLY A 255 6.14 0.10 5.87
C GLY A 255 5.75 -1.37 5.78
N THR A 256 6.11 -1.95 4.64
CA THR A 256 5.90 -3.35 4.25
C THR A 256 7.27 -4.04 4.12
N LEU A 257 7.48 -5.18 4.78
CA LEU A 257 8.74 -5.91 4.67
C LEU A 257 8.95 -6.41 3.23
N SER A 258 10.00 -5.91 2.60
CA SER A 258 10.33 -6.23 1.21
C SER A 258 11.57 -7.14 1.11
N THR A 259 12.68 -6.78 1.74
CA THR A 259 13.95 -7.49 1.53
C THR A 259 14.72 -7.80 2.81
N LEU A 260 15.55 -8.85 2.72
CA LEU A 260 16.63 -9.12 3.66
C LEU A 260 17.93 -8.61 3.04
N GLY A 261 18.53 -7.59 3.64
CA GLY A 261 19.73 -6.92 3.14
C GLY A 261 21.03 -7.50 3.67
N LEU A 262 22.11 -7.26 2.91
CA LEU A 262 23.48 -7.48 3.37
C LEU A 262 24.16 -6.16 3.79
N ALA A 263 23.57 -5.04 3.42
CA ALA A 263 23.99 -3.69 3.74
C ALA A 263 22.79 -2.88 4.25
N PRO A 264 22.99 -1.84 5.08
CA PRO A 264 24.27 -1.41 5.64
C PRO A 264 24.87 -2.38 6.66
N LEU A 265 24.05 -3.29 7.22
CA LEU A 265 24.50 -4.36 8.12
C LEU A 265 24.01 -5.72 7.58
N PRO A 266 24.81 -6.79 7.68
CA PRO A 266 24.34 -8.13 7.37
C PRO A 266 23.10 -8.48 8.19
N ALA A 267 22.09 -9.07 7.54
CA ALA A 267 20.79 -9.38 8.12
C ALA A 267 19.95 -8.15 8.51
N SER A 268 20.22 -6.97 7.95
CA SER A 268 19.28 -5.87 7.96
C SER A 268 18.05 -6.20 7.07
N ASN A 269 16.94 -5.56 7.36
CA ASN A 269 15.75 -5.64 6.52
C ASN A 269 15.49 -4.28 5.87
N ASN A 270 14.90 -4.27 4.68
CA ASN A 270 14.31 -3.05 4.11
C ASN A 270 12.80 -3.18 4.06
N ILE A 271 12.12 -2.13 4.46
CA ILE A 271 10.68 -1.99 4.29
C ILE A 271 10.41 -0.93 3.22
N GLY A 272 9.43 -1.19 2.33
CA GLY A 272 8.88 -0.17 1.46
C GLY A 272 8.07 0.84 2.27
N ASP A 273 8.14 2.14 1.92
CA ASP A 273 7.36 3.19 2.58
C ASP A 273 5.87 3.02 2.26
N LEU A 274 5.08 2.66 3.27
CA LEU A 274 3.67 2.34 3.07
C LEU A 274 2.85 3.57 2.61
N ALA A 275 3.21 4.77 3.01
CA ALA A 275 2.48 5.96 2.58
C ALA A 275 2.63 6.18 1.07
N LYS A 276 3.83 5.98 0.52
CA LYS A 276 4.09 6.05 -0.93
C LYS A 276 3.46 4.89 -1.68
N GLU A 277 3.63 3.66 -1.19
CA GLU A 277 3.03 2.45 -1.75
C GLU A 277 1.50 2.57 -1.84
N LEU A 278 0.86 3.02 -0.75
CA LEU A 278 -0.59 3.22 -0.72
C LEU A 278 -1.05 4.37 -1.61
N ALA A 279 -0.31 5.49 -1.65
CA ALA A 279 -0.62 6.59 -2.54
C ALA A 279 -0.54 6.16 -4.02
N PHE A 280 0.47 5.37 -4.39
CA PHE A 280 0.57 4.80 -5.73
C PHE A 280 -0.60 3.85 -6.04
N ALA A 281 -0.98 2.98 -5.08
CA ALA A 281 -2.14 2.11 -5.22
C ALA A 281 -3.46 2.89 -5.36
N GLN A 282 -3.66 3.94 -4.57
CA GLN A 282 -4.84 4.82 -4.65
C GLN A 282 -4.97 5.50 -6.02
N ALA A 283 -3.85 5.90 -6.60
CA ALA A 283 -3.82 6.56 -7.90
C ALA A 283 -4.04 5.60 -9.08
N ASN A 284 -3.62 4.34 -8.97
CA ASN A 284 -3.44 3.46 -10.13
C ASN A 284 -4.18 2.12 -10.05
N SER A 285 -4.73 1.70 -8.89
CA SER A 285 -5.39 0.39 -8.75
C SER A 285 -6.80 0.34 -9.34
N GLY A 286 -7.46 1.48 -9.57
CA GLY A 286 -8.89 1.54 -9.88
C GLY A 286 -9.80 1.22 -8.68
N ILE A 287 -9.26 0.99 -7.48
CA ILE A 287 -10.03 0.72 -6.26
C ILE A 287 -10.44 2.05 -5.62
N SER A 288 -11.69 2.45 -5.83
CA SER A 288 -12.19 3.75 -5.39
C SER A 288 -12.25 3.86 -3.86
N GLY A 289 -11.63 4.89 -3.30
CA GLY A 289 -11.64 5.15 -1.85
C GLY A 289 -10.84 4.13 -1.03
N LEU A 290 -9.83 3.51 -1.64
CA LEU A 290 -8.89 2.62 -0.96
C LEU A 290 -8.24 3.34 0.23
N ARG A 291 -8.28 2.74 1.41
CA ARG A 291 -7.68 3.29 2.62
C ARG A 291 -7.28 2.21 3.62
N LEU A 292 -6.27 2.50 4.42
CA LEU A 292 -5.90 1.71 5.58
C LEU A 292 -7.05 1.72 6.61
N VAL A 293 -7.24 0.60 7.30
CA VAL A 293 -8.14 0.49 8.45
C VAL A 293 -7.32 0.53 9.73
N ASN A 294 -7.71 1.39 10.66
CA ASN A 294 -7.09 1.42 11.99
C ASN A 294 -7.42 0.14 12.77
N GLY A 295 -6.50 -0.29 13.62
CA GLY A 295 -6.73 -1.41 14.53
C GLY A 295 -7.88 -1.13 15.51
N THR A 296 -8.55 -2.18 15.94
CA THR A 296 -9.59 -2.14 16.99
C THR A 296 -8.97 -2.13 18.39
N GLU A 297 -7.73 -2.62 18.52
CA GLU A 297 -6.99 -2.65 19.76
C GLU A 297 -5.99 -1.48 19.83
N PRO A 298 -5.83 -0.85 21.00
CA PRO A 298 -4.85 0.21 21.16
C PRO A 298 -3.43 -0.31 20.96
N PHE A 299 -2.57 0.52 20.37
CA PHE A 299 -1.15 0.19 20.27
C PHE A 299 -0.49 0.14 21.64
N ASN A 300 0.20 -0.96 21.93
CA ASN A 300 0.90 -1.20 23.18
C ASN A 300 2.35 -1.67 22.89
N PRO A 301 3.35 -0.79 22.98
CA PRO A 301 4.74 -1.09 22.64
C PRO A 301 5.51 -1.79 23.77
N VAL A 302 4.84 -2.47 24.70
CA VAL A 302 5.48 -3.07 25.87
C VAL A 302 6.31 -4.28 25.47
N LEU A 303 7.60 -4.11 25.40
CA LEU A 303 8.68 -5.06 25.67
C LEU A 303 9.75 -4.37 26.46
#